data_d7a06fbe31cb95e66eb0faf10cd21f65
#
_entry.id   d7a06fbe31cb95e66eb0faf10cd21f65
#
_cell.length_a   1.000
_cell.length_b   1.000
_cell.length_c   1.000
_cell.angle_alpha   90.00
_cell.angle_beta   90.00
_cell.angle_gamma   90.00
#
_symmetry.space_group_name_H-M   'P 1'
#
loop_
_entity.id
_entity.type
_entity.pdbx_description
1 polymer ?
#
loop_
_entity_poly.entity_id
_entity_poly.type
_entity_poly.pdbx_seq_one_letter_code
_entity_poly.pdbx_strand_id
1 'polypeptide(L)'
;MGSRVTGTAAEKTASKYLSAQLKDLGLNPTIQNFTYTRKNTTYQSQNVIATKKGKSSKELIIGAHYDSVSVGKGADDNGSSIGVVLETLQALSKKKTPYTLKIIFFGSEEAGLQGSKYYVSQMTDAEKKNTVAMINLDSLIAGDNMYVYGDQGKQGKLRDLALEIAKKHKIPMSTNPGLNPDYPAGTTGDWSDHAPFKAVGIPYAYFEATNWEIGDLDGYTQTVKHGEIWHTENDNLTFLEKEFPGRVKEHLRGFTIVLTELIEKADKAF
;
A
#
# COMPACT_ATOMS: atom_id res chain seq x y z
N MET A 1 -15.42 7.51 7.21
CA MET A 1 -15.09 8.75 6.50
C MET A 1 -15.62 8.65 5.09
N GLY A 2 -15.97 9.78 4.45
CA GLY A 2 -16.27 9.81 3.02
C GLY A 2 -15.00 10.00 2.19
N SER A 3 -15.15 10.52 0.96
CA SER A 3 -14.02 10.83 0.08
C SER A 3 -13.04 11.83 0.74
N ARG A 4 -11.76 11.65 0.46
CA ARG A 4 -10.63 12.36 1.12
C ARG A 4 -9.76 13.04 0.08
N VAL A 5 -10.42 13.83 -0.77
CA VAL A 5 -9.77 14.46 -1.93
C VAL A 5 -8.58 15.31 -1.50
N THR A 6 -7.50 15.18 -2.25
CA THR A 6 -6.24 15.90 -2.02
C THR A 6 -6.44 17.41 -1.86
N GLY A 7 -5.73 18.02 -0.91
CA GLY A 7 -5.79 19.46 -0.61
C GLY A 7 -7.06 19.91 0.11
N THR A 8 -7.98 19.00 0.48
CA THR A 8 -9.22 19.34 1.17
C THR A 8 -9.14 19.21 2.69
N ALA A 9 -10.13 19.77 3.38
CA ALA A 9 -10.29 19.57 4.82
C ALA A 9 -10.52 18.10 5.20
N ALA A 10 -11.11 17.30 4.31
CA ALA A 10 -11.34 15.87 4.53
C ALA A 10 -10.02 15.09 4.55
N GLU A 11 -9.10 15.32 3.61
CA GLU A 11 -7.76 14.75 3.61
C GLU A 11 -7.00 15.13 4.91
N LYS A 12 -7.04 16.42 5.29
CA LYS A 12 -6.41 16.88 6.53
C LYS A 12 -7.02 16.24 7.78
N THR A 13 -8.32 15.98 7.78
CA THR A 13 -9.00 15.29 8.88
C THR A 13 -8.55 13.83 8.93
N ALA A 14 -8.41 13.16 7.80
CA ALA A 14 -7.90 11.81 7.72
C ALA A 14 -6.46 11.71 8.25
N SER A 15 -5.57 12.62 7.90
CA SER A 15 -4.19 12.61 8.43
C SER A 15 -4.14 12.77 9.95
N LYS A 16 -5.01 13.60 10.53
CA LYS A 16 -5.13 13.75 12.00
C LYS A 16 -5.63 12.45 12.65
N TYR A 17 -6.64 11.82 12.04
CA TYR A 17 -7.16 10.54 12.50
C TYR A 17 -6.06 9.46 12.49
N LEU A 18 -5.29 9.35 11.41
CA LEU A 18 -4.18 8.40 11.30
C LEU A 18 -3.08 8.68 12.34
N SER A 19 -2.76 9.95 12.57
CA SER A 19 -1.85 10.33 13.66
C SER A 19 -2.35 9.86 15.02
N ALA A 20 -3.65 10.00 15.31
CA ALA A 20 -4.24 9.53 16.56
C ALA A 20 -4.16 7.99 16.66
N GLN A 21 -4.52 7.24 15.60
CA GLN A 21 -4.43 5.78 15.58
C GLN A 21 -2.99 5.29 15.84
N LEU A 22 -1.98 5.92 15.22
CA LEU A 22 -0.58 5.56 15.45
C LEU A 22 -0.15 5.87 16.89
N LYS A 23 -0.64 6.95 17.51
CA LYS A 23 -0.39 7.26 18.94
C LYS A 23 -1.03 6.22 19.86
N ASP A 24 -2.24 5.78 19.58
CA ASP A 24 -2.95 4.74 20.33
C ASP A 24 -2.19 3.40 20.27
N LEU A 25 -1.47 3.15 19.17
CA LEU A 25 -0.54 2.02 19.02
C LEU A 25 0.82 2.23 19.72
N GLY A 26 1.00 3.33 20.46
CA GLY A 26 2.24 3.64 21.18
C GLY A 26 3.37 4.17 20.30
N LEU A 27 3.06 4.64 19.09
CA LEU A 27 4.02 5.26 18.19
C LEU A 27 3.99 6.79 18.30
N ASN A 28 5.07 7.44 17.86
CA ASN A 28 5.18 8.90 17.82
C ASN A 28 5.14 9.39 16.37
N PRO A 29 3.96 9.61 15.79
CA PRO A 29 3.84 10.08 14.42
C PRO A 29 4.29 11.53 14.26
N THR A 30 4.88 11.81 13.10
CA THR A 30 5.22 13.16 12.63
C THR A 30 4.45 13.45 11.35
N ILE A 31 4.17 14.72 11.12
CA ILE A 31 3.52 15.21 9.89
C ILE A 31 4.59 15.84 9.01
N GLN A 32 4.74 15.33 7.80
CA GLN A 32 5.60 15.90 6.77
C GLN A 32 4.72 16.68 5.79
N ASN A 33 4.63 18.00 5.96
CA ASN A 33 3.87 18.86 5.07
C ASN A 33 4.64 19.08 3.76
N PHE A 34 3.92 19.14 2.65
CA PHE A 34 4.48 19.47 1.35
C PHE A 34 3.49 20.26 0.49
N THR A 35 4.00 20.87 -0.57
CA THR A 35 3.21 21.55 -1.59
C THR A 35 3.61 21.05 -2.97
N TYR A 36 2.66 21.07 -3.89
CA TYR A 36 2.91 20.78 -5.30
C TYR A 36 1.99 21.64 -6.17
N THR A 37 2.37 21.85 -7.43
CA THR A 37 1.58 22.64 -8.38
C THR A 37 1.06 21.75 -9.50
N ARG A 38 -0.24 21.83 -9.78
CA ARG A 38 -0.91 21.14 -10.89
C ARG A 38 -1.82 22.13 -11.61
N LYS A 39 -1.68 22.25 -12.92
CA LYS A 39 -2.48 23.19 -13.74
C LYS A 39 -2.54 24.61 -13.14
N ASN A 40 -1.38 25.18 -12.78
CA ASN A 40 -1.23 26.50 -12.18
C ASN A 40 -1.90 26.71 -10.79
N THR A 41 -2.36 25.65 -10.16
CA THR A 41 -2.89 25.70 -8.79
C THR A 41 -1.92 25.01 -7.84
N THR A 42 -1.56 25.69 -6.75
CA THR A 42 -0.72 25.11 -5.68
C THR A 42 -1.62 24.44 -4.65
N TYR A 43 -1.35 23.19 -4.41
CA TYR A 43 -2.00 22.35 -3.41
C TYR A 43 -1.09 22.13 -2.21
N GLN A 44 -1.68 21.92 -1.06
CA GLN A 44 -0.99 21.54 0.18
C GLN A 44 -1.48 20.18 0.61
N SER A 45 -0.57 19.30 0.96
CA SER A 45 -0.88 17.99 1.52
C SER A 45 0.18 17.60 2.57
N GLN A 46 0.06 16.41 3.12
CA GLN A 46 0.98 15.93 4.14
C GLN A 46 1.09 14.39 4.14
N ASN A 47 2.28 13.90 4.43
CA ASN A 47 2.48 12.50 4.81
C ASN A 47 2.41 12.35 6.34
N VAL A 48 1.89 11.22 6.81
CA VAL A 48 1.91 10.84 8.23
C VAL A 48 2.95 9.74 8.40
N ILE A 49 3.98 10.00 9.21
CA ILE A 49 5.15 9.13 9.33
C ILE A 49 5.31 8.68 10.78
N ALA A 50 5.51 7.39 11.01
CA ALA A 50 5.87 6.86 12.32
C ALA A 50 7.00 5.83 12.21
N THR A 51 7.73 5.63 13.30
CA THR A 51 8.82 4.65 13.36
C THR A 51 8.61 3.70 14.52
N LYS A 52 8.69 2.39 14.25
CA LYS A 52 8.74 1.34 15.26
C LYS A 52 10.12 0.69 15.25
N LYS A 53 10.90 0.90 16.29
CA LYS A 53 12.25 0.34 16.41
C LYS A 53 12.24 -1.19 16.38
N GLY A 54 13.05 -1.76 15.50
CA GLY A 54 13.31 -3.19 15.37
C GLY A 54 14.59 -3.63 16.06
N LYS A 55 15.11 -4.81 15.66
CA LYS A 55 16.40 -5.36 16.12
C LYS A 55 17.57 -4.70 15.39
N SER A 56 17.39 -4.36 14.12
CA SER A 56 18.35 -3.64 13.27
C SER A 56 17.95 -2.19 13.08
N SER A 57 18.93 -1.32 12.90
CA SER A 57 18.73 0.08 12.48
C SER A 57 18.41 0.22 10.99
N LYS A 58 18.62 -0.83 10.18
CA LYS A 58 18.12 -0.85 8.80
C LYS A 58 16.60 -0.73 8.79
N GLU A 59 16.06 -0.05 7.80
CA GLU A 59 14.64 0.28 7.73
C GLU A 59 13.91 -0.53 6.67
N LEU A 60 12.72 -1.01 7.04
CA LEU A 60 11.71 -1.53 6.13
C LEU A 60 10.56 -0.53 6.12
N ILE A 61 10.30 0.08 4.97
CA ILE A 61 9.19 1.02 4.79
C ILE A 61 7.91 0.26 4.51
N ILE A 62 6.81 0.68 5.13
CA ILE A 62 5.46 0.18 4.87
C ILE A 62 4.62 1.40 4.54
N GLY A 63 4.02 1.42 3.35
CA GLY A 63 3.28 2.57 2.84
C GLY A 63 1.91 2.22 2.28
N ALA A 64 0.99 3.17 2.42
CA ALA A 64 -0.31 3.21 1.78
C ALA A 64 -0.75 4.67 1.67
N HIS A 65 -1.43 5.06 0.60
CA HIS A 65 -2.01 6.39 0.56
C HIS A 65 -3.33 6.44 1.33
N TYR A 66 -3.71 7.64 1.76
CA TYR A 66 -4.93 7.83 2.54
C TYR A 66 -5.91 8.83 1.91
N ASP A 67 -5.48 9.56 0.88
CA ASP A 67 -6.39 10.35 0.05
C ASP A 67 -7.25 9.43 -0.83
N SER A 68 -8.19 9.98 -1.53
CA SER A 68 -9.04 9.30 -2.50
C SER A 68 -9.55 10.30 -3.54
N VAL A 69 -10.04 9.81 -4.66
CA VAL A 69 -10.78 10.64 -5.62
C VAL A 69 -12.10 11.16 -5.04
N SER A 70 -12.76 12.08 -5.75
CA SER A 70 -14.02 12.68 -5.30
C SER A 70 -15.22 11.75 -5.44
N VAL A 71 -15.13 10.74 -6.29
CA VAL A 71 -16.20 9.76 -6.55
C VAL A 71 -16.03 8.56 -5.61
N GLY A 72 -17.15 8.01 -5.12
CA GLY A 72 -17.12 6.91 -4.16
C GLY A 72 -16.76 7.34 -2.74
N LYS A 73 -16.35 6.40 -1.93
CA LYS A 73 -15.95 6.59 -0.52
C LYS A 73 -14.46 6.30 -0.27
N GLY A 74 -13.74 5.80 -1.26
CA GLY A 74 -12.36 5.35 -1.11
C GLY A 74 -12.25 4.24 -0.07
N ALA A 75 -13.14 3.25 -0.13
CA ALA A 75 -13.14 2.12 0.81
C ALA A 75 -12.11 1.07 0.41
N ASP A 76 -12.10 0.73 -0.89
CA ASP A 76 -11.08 -0.09 -1.51
C ASP A 76 -9.81 0.74 -1.69
N ASP A 77 -9.94 1.85 -2.38
CA ASP A 77 -8.89 2.77 -2.79
C ASP A 77 -8.90 4.07 -1.96
N ASN A 78 -8.12 4.21 -0.85
CA ASN A 78 -7.25 3.18 -0.30
C ASN A 78 -7.46 3.00 1.22
N GLY A 79 -8.72 3.07 1.66
CA GLY A 79 -9.09 2.82 3.06
C GLY A 79 -8.76 1.40 3.53
N SER A 80 -8.83 0.42 2.61
CA SER A 80 -8.56 -0.98 2.86
C SER A 80 -7.13 -1.22 3.33
N SER A 81 -6.16 -0.64 2.63
CA SER A 81 -4.75 -0.75 2.96
C SER A 81 -4.40 -0.11 4.30
N ILE A 82 -5.00 1.05 4.58
CA ILE A 82 -4.86 1.70 5.89
C ILE A 82 -5.29 0.75 7.01
N GLY A 83 -6.45 0.08 6.84
CA GLY A 83 -6.95 -0.90 7.80
C GLY A 83 -5.99 -2.06 8.01
N VAL A 84 -5.46 -2.66 6.93
CA VAL A 84 -4.49 -3.76 7.00
C VAL A 84 -3.19 -3.34 7.69
N VAL A 85 -2.67 -2.14 7.38
CA VAL A 85 -1.44 -1.63 8.04
C VAL A 85 -1.66 -1.43 9.54
N LEU A 86 -2.76 -0.79 9.95
CA LEU A 86 -3.06 -0.54 11.37
C LEU A 86 -3.24 -1.84 12.14
N GLU A 87 -3.97 -2.83 11.60
CA GLU A 87 -4.17 -4.14 12.22
C GLU A 87 -2.84 -4.90 12.34
N THR A 88 -2.01 -4.86 11.30
CA THR A 88 -0.67 -5.44 11.31
C THR A 88 0.21 -4.81 12.42
N LEU A 89 0.19 -3.49 12.56
CA LEU A 89 0.92 -2.80 13.62
C LEU A 89 0.41 -3.18 15.01
N GLN A 90 -0.89 -3.36 15.19
CA GLN A 90 -1.49 -3.86 16.43
C GLN A 90 -0.97 -5.25 16.77
N ALA A 91 -0.96 -6.17 15.78
CA ALA A 91 -0.44 -7.54 15.96
C ALA A 91 1.06 -7.57 16.29
N LEU A 92 1.82 -6.59 15.77
CA LEU A 92 3.26 -6.44 16.00
C LEU A 92 3.61 -5.54 17.20
N SER A 93 2.63 -4.98 17.91
CA SER A 93 2.87 -3.96 18.95
C SER A 93 3.85 -4.40 20.01
N LYS A 94 3.77 -5.66 20.47
CA LYS A 94 4.63 -6.25 21.51
C LYS A 94 5.82 -7.06 20.94
N LYS A 95 5.98 -7.10 19.61
CA LYS A 95 7.03 -7.90 18.96
C LYS A 95 8.16 -7.00 18.47
N LYS A 96 9.41 -7.49 18.55
CA LYS A 96 10.56 -6.86 17.89
C LYS A 96 10.72 -7.44 16.48
N THR A 97 10.56 -6.60 15.47
CA THR A 97 10.77 -6.93 14.05
C THR A 97 12.26 -6.99 13.73
N PRO A 98 12.69 -7.76 12.70
CA PRO A 98 14.09 -7.81 12.26
C PRO A 98 14.65 -6.43 11.94
N TYR A 99 13.90 -5.65 11.17
CA TYR A 99 14.21 -4.27 10.79
C TYR A 99 13.37 -3.26 11.56
N THR A 100 13.87 -2.05 11.68
CA THR A 100 13.08 -0.89 12.10
C THR A 100 12.01 -0.64 11.04
N LEU A 101 10.75 -0.55 11.46
CA LEU A 101 9.65 -0.24 10.54
C LEU A 101 9.48 1.27 10.45
N LYS A 102 9.44 1.78 9.23
CA LYS A 102 9.01 3.14 8.94
C LYS A 102 7.66 3.07 8.25
N ILE A 103 6.63 3.50 8.94
CA ILE A 103 5.25 3.53 8.47
C ILE A 103 5.01 4.89 7.84
N ILE A 104 4.49 4.92 6.61
CA ILE A 104 4.20 6.15 5.91
C ILE A 104 2.80 6.05 5.29
N PHE A 105 1.90 6.90 5.74
CA PHE A 105 0.63 7.12 5.05
C PHE A 105 0.80 8.34 4.14
N PHE A 106 0.76 8.12 2.84
CA PHE A 106 1.00 9.14 1.83
C PHE A 106 -0.26 9.95 1.55
N GLY A 107 -0.12 11.27 1.43
CA GLY A 107 -1.17 12.14 0.94
C GLY A 107 -0.98 12.45 -0.54
N SER A 108 -2.07 12.81 -1.22
CA SER A 108 -2.05 13.22 -2.63
C SER A 108 -1.42 12.19 -3.59
N GLU A 109 -1.66 10.92 -3.35
CA GLU A 109 -1.32 9.85 -4.29
C GLU A 109 -2.10 10.04 -5.60
N GLU A 110 -3.41 10.23 -5.51
CA GLU A 110 -4.38 10.43 -6.58
C GLU A 110 -4.11 11.67 -7.46
N ALA A 111 -3.26 12.55 -6.99
CA ALA A 111 -2.75 13.67 -7.77
C ALA A 111 -1.46 13.36 -8.54
N GLY A 112 -1.05 12.09 -8.59
CA GLY A 112 0.13 11.57 -9.27
C GLY A 112 1.30 11.35 -8.33
N LEU A 113 1.12 10.57 -7.27
CA LEU A 113 2.13 10.10 -6.33
C LEU A 113 2.87 11.24 -5.60
N GLN A 114 2.17 12.34 -5.28
CA GLN A 114 2.86 13.54 -4.78
C GLN A 114 3.52 13.31 -3.42
N GLY A 115 2.86 12.58 -2.53
CA GLY A 115 3.38 12.30 -1.19
C GLY A 115 4.62 11.42 -1.21
N SER A 116 4.59 10.32 -1.93
CA SER A 116 5.73 9.40 -2.05
C SER A 116 6.90 10.01 -2.83
N LYS A 117 6.62 10.74 -3.92
CA LYS A 117 7.63 11.52 -4.65
C LYS A 117 8.32 12.53 -3.74
N TYR A 118 7.53 13.29 -2.96
CA TYR A 118 8.10 14.25 -2.04
C TYR A 118 8.95 13.57 -0.97
N TYR A 119 8.44 12.49 -0.36
CA TYR A 119 9.18 11.74 0.65
C TYR A 119 10.53 11.26 0.11
N VAL A 120 10.55 10.60 -1.05
CA VAL A 120 11.78 10.07 -1.68
C VAL A 120 12.73 11.20 -2.05
N SER A 121 12.24 12.36 -2.51
CA SER A 121 13.07 13.53 -2.82
C SER A 121 13.81 14.11 -1.60
N GLN A 122 13.26 13.89 -0.39
CA GLN A 122 13.86 14.35 0.86
C GLN A 122 14.81 13.30 1.48
N MET A 123 14.81 12.06 0.99
CA MET A 123 15.72 11.03 1.48
C MET A 123 17.17 11.35 1.12
N THR A 124 18.03 11.34 2.12
CA THR A 124 19.49 11.36 1.91
C THR A 124 19.97 10.04 1.31
N ASP A 125 21.16 10.03 0.70
CA ASP A 125 21.77 8.80 0.17
C ASP A 125 22.02 7.76 1.28
N ALA A 126 22.31 8.22 2.49
CA ALA A 126 22.46 7.35 3.66
C ALA A 126 21.14 6.66 4.02
N GLU A 127 20.02 7.38 4.00
CA GLU A 127 18.68 6.81 4.25
C GLU A 127 18.26 5.84 3.16
N LYS A 128 18.48 6.20 1.87
CA LYS A 128 18.22 5.27 0.75
C LYS A 128 19.00 3.97 0.92
N LYS A 129 20.29 4.05 1.24
CA LYS A 129 21.16 2.89 1.47
C LYS A 129 20.78 2.09 2.71
N ASN A 130 20.21 2.74 3.74
CA ASN A 130 19.75 2.10 4.97
C ASN A 130 18.40 1.42 4.82
N THR A 131 17.61 1.78 3.79
CA THR A 131 16.31 1.20 3.49
C THR A 131 16.48 -0.13 2.76
N VAL A 132 16.05 -1.23 3.37
CA VAL A 132 16.15 -2.58 2.77
C VAL A 132 15.12 -2.80 1.68
N ALA A 133 13.91 -2.29 1.88
CA ALA A 133 12.83 -2.33 0.89
C ALA A 133 11.65 -1.43 1.30
N MET A 134 10.70 -1.27 0.38
CA MET A 134 9.39 -0.67 0.60
C MET A 134 8.28 -1.69 0.34
N ILE A 135 7.33 -1.81 1.25
CA ILE A 135 6.09 -2.57 1.06
C ILE A 135 4.97 -1.58 0.82
N ASN A 136 4.41 -1.60 -0.39
CA ASN A 136 3.25 -0.81 -0.77
C ASN A 136 1.96 -1.62 -0.65
N LEU A 137 0.89 -0.99 -0.22
CA LEU A 137 -0.44 -1.58 -0.19
C LEU A 137 -1.41 -0.61 -0.87
N ASP A 138 -2.21 -1.14 -1.80
CA ASP A 138 -3.19 -0.34 -2.53
C ASP A 138 -4.34 -1.21 -3.01
N SER A 139 -5.60 -0.74 -2.77
CA SER A 139 -6.83 -1.36 -3.29
C SER A 139 -6.97 -2.86 -2.98
N LEU A 140 -7.23 -3.20 -1.70
CA LEU A 140 -7.08 -4.59 -1.23
C LEU A 140 -8.38 -5.41 -1.17
N ILE A 141 -9.58 -4.84 -1.41
CA ILE A 141 -10.85 -5.53 -1.07
C ILE A 141 -11.84 -5.71 -2.21
N ALA A 142 -11.71 -4.98 -3.32
CA ALA A 142 -12.66 -5.04 -4.42
C ALA A 142 -12.31 -6.12 -5.45
N GLY A 143 -11.06 -6.26 -5.82
CA GLY A 143 -10.61 -7.14 -6.89
C GLY A 143 -10.95 -8.62 -6.71
N ASP A 144 -11.04 -9.36 -7.81
CA ASP A 144 -11.40 -10.78 -7.76
C ASP A 144 -10.35 -11.64 -7.07
N ASN A 145 -9.07 -11.27 -7.18
CA ASN A 145 -7.94 -12.04 -6.67
C ASN A 145 -6.98 -11.17 -5.86
N MET A 146 -6.29 -11.78 -4.91
CA MET A 146 -5.21 -11.15 -4.14
C MET A 146 -3.87 -11.33 -4.84
N TYR A 147 -3.12 -10.24 -5.02
CA TYR A 147 -1.81 -10.25 -5.64
C TYR A 147 -0.73 -9.63 -4.76
N VAL A 148 0.51 -10.04 -5.01
CA VAL A 148 1.72 -9.36 -4.57
C VAL A 148 2.71 -9.29 -5.72
N TYR A 149 3.28 -8.11 -5.95
CA TYR A 149 4.26 -7.83 -6.99
C TYR A 149 5.60 -7.47 -6.39
N GLY A 150 6.63 -7.55 -7.20
CA GLY A 150 7.98 -7.06 -6.92
C GLY A 150 8.72 -6.86 -8.22
N ASP A 151 9.95 -6.39 -8.15
CA ASP A 151 10.79 -6.31 -9.34
C ASP A 151 11.34 -7.69 -9.72
N GLN A 152 12.07 -7.78 -10.82
CA GLN A 152 12.65 -9.04 -11.29
C GLN A 152 13.91 -9.45 -10.51
N GLY A 153 14.22 -10.74 -10.54
CA GLY A 153 15.44 -11.30 -9.97
C GLY A 153 15.54 -11.06 -8.46
N LYS A 154 16.72 -10.64 -8.01
CA LYS A 154 16.99 -10.45 -6.57
C LYS A 154 16.13 -9.37 -5.91
N GLN A 155 15.59 -8.44 -6.67
CA GLN A 155 14.73 -7.36 -6.18
C GLN A 155 13.31 -7.85 -5.85
N GLY A 156 12.89 -9.01 -6.38
CA GLY A 156 11.58 -9.61 -6.14
C GLY A 156 11.48 -10.52 -4.91
N LYS A 157 12.52 -10.65 -4.11
CA LYS A 157 12.56 -11.62 -2.99
C LYS A 157 11.48 -11.41 -1.93
N LEU A 158 11.07 -10.18 -1.66
CA LEU A 158 9.95 -9.93 -0.74
C LEU A 158 8.62 -10.46 -1.28
N ARG A 159 8.35 -10.28 -2.58
CA ARG A 159 7.21 -10.90 -3.26
C ARG A 159 7.26 -12.42 -3.10
N ASP A 160 8.39 -13.02 -3.40
CA ASP A 160 8.54 -14.48 -3.36
C ASP A 160 8.32 -15.03 -1.94
N LEU A 161 8.87 -14.35 -0.92
CA LEU A 161 8.63 -14.68 0.48
C LEU A 161 7.15 -14.51 0.86
N ALA A 162 6.48 -13.46 0.38
CA ALA A 162 5.05 -13.26 0.63
C ALA A 162 4.20 -14.39 0.03
N LEU A 163 4.52 -14.84 -1.18
CA LEU A 163 3.85 -15.98 -1.83
C LEU A 163 4.08 -17.29 -1.06
N GLU A 164 5.29 -17.54 -0.55
CA GLU A 164 5.56 -18.70 0.31
C GLU A 164 4.73 -18.66 1.60
N ILE A 165 4.61 -17.49 2.22
CA ILE A 165 3.78 -17.29 3.42
C ILE A 165 2.30 -17.52 3.09
N ALA A 166 1.79 -16.94 2.00
CA ALA A 166 0.42 -17.14 1.56
C ALA A 166 0.10 -18.62 1.33
N LYS A 167 0.97 -19.33 0.63
CA LYS A 167 0.85 -20.78 0.40
C LYS A 167 0.81 -21.57 1.73
N LYS A 168 1.69 -21.25 2.68
CA LYS A 168 1.72 -21.87 4.02
C LYS A 168 0.40 -21.71 4.74
N HIS A 169 -0.23 -20.54 4.64
CA HIS A 169 -1.51 -20.24 5.29
C HIS A 169 -2.74 -20.60 4.45
N LYS A 170 -2.54 -21.19 3.26
CA LYS A 170 -3.62 -21.53 2.30
C LYS A 170 -4.45 -20.29 1.90
N ILE A 171 -3.77 -19.16 1.77
CA ILE A 171 -4.35 -17.91 1.28
C ILE A 171 -4.17 -17.90 -0.25
N PRO A 172 -5.25 -17.69 -1.04
CA PRO A 172 -5.19 -17.71 -2.49
C PRO A 172 -4.59 -16.40 -3.03
N MET A 173 -3.31 -16.18 -2.76
CA MET A 173 -2.54 -15.03 -3.23
C MET A 173 -1.60 -15.47 -4.36
N SER A 174 -1.55 -14.69 -5.42
CA SER A 174 -0.69 -14.93 -6.57
C SER A 174 0.12 -13.69 -6.93
N THR A 175 0.71 -13.69 -8.12
CA THR A 175 1.38 -12.54 -8.70
C THR A 175 0.95 -12.38 -10.15
N ASN A 176 1.24 -11.25 -10.78
CA ASN A 176 0.99 -11.07 -12.21
C ASN A 176 1.52 -12.27 -13.01
N PRO A 177 0.66 -12.98 -13.78
CA PRO A 177 1.06 -14.16 -14.54
C PRO A 177 1.92 -13.84 -15.77
N GLY A 178 2.05 -12.56 -16.16
CA GLY A 178 2.82 -12.15 -17.35
C GLY A 178 2.09 -12.41 -18.67
N LEU A 179 0.77 -12.35 -18.67
CA LEU A 179 -0.04 -12.52 -19.90
C LEU A 179 0.10 -11.33 -20.85
N ASN A 180 0.35 -10.13 -20.30
CA ASN A 180 0.64 -8.94 -21.08
C ASN A 180 2.16 -8.76 -21.19
N PRO A 181 2.74 -8.69 -22.41
CA PRO A 181 4.18 -8.56 -22.62
C PRO A 181 4.80 -7.30 -21.99
N ASP A 182 4.02 -6.24 -21.82
CA ASP A 182 4.48 -4.98 -21.23
C ASP A 182 4.72 -5.10 -19.73
N TYR A 183 4.13 -6.13 -19.09
CA TYR A 183 4.26 -6.40 -17.66
C TYR A 183 4.78 -7.82 -17.42
N PRO A 184 6.10 -8.03 -17.37
CA PRO A 184 6.67 -9.35 -17.12
C PRO A 184 6.13 -10.01 -15.85
N ALA A 185 6.04 -11.33 -15.86
CA ALA A 185 5.51 -12.09 -14.71
C ALA A 185 6.13 -11.66 -13.38
N GLY A 186 5.27 -11.48 -12.38
CA GLY A 186 5.67 -11.05 -11.03
C GLY A 186 5.87 -9.56 -10.86
N THR A 187 5.80 -8.76 -11.93
CA THR A 187 5.96 -7.30 -11.88
C THR A 187 4.63 -6.57 -12.02
N THR A 188 4.66 -5.26 -11.93
CA THR A 188 3.52 -4.36 -12.11
C THR A 188 3.98 -3.05 -12.73
N GLY A 189 3.05 -2.17 -13.11
CA GLY A 189 3.35 -0.82 -13.57
C GLY A 189 3.70 0.13 -12.43
N ASP A 190 4.19 1.32 -12.79
CA ASP A 190 4.64 2.34 -11.85
C ASP A 190 3.50 3.32 -11.48
N TRP A 191 2.32 2.81 -11.17
CA TRP A 191 1.09 3.59 -10.92
C TRP A 191 0.75 3.83 -9.45
N SER A 192 1.49 3.26 -8.49
CA SER A 192 1.27 3.49 -7.06
C SER A 192 2.56 3.88 -6.33
N ASP A 193 2.48 4.14 -5.04
CA ASP A 193 3.53 4.75 -4.20
C ASP A 193 4.87 3.98 -4.13
N HIS A 194 4.95 2.75 -4.59
CA HIS A 194 6.21 2.01 -4.74
C HIS A 194 7.12 2.60 -5.84
N ALA A 195 6.53 3.24 -6.85
CA ALA A 195 7.27 3.69 -8.03
C ALA A 195 8.40 4.68 -7.74
N PRO A 196 8.23 5.73 -6.91
CA PRO A 196 9.34 6.61 -6.55
C PRO A 196 10.49 5.91 -5.82
N PHE A 197 10.20 4.89 -5.01
CA PHE A 197 11.22 4.09 -4.31
C PHE A 197 11.99 3.19 -5.28
N LYS A 198 11.27 2.51 -6.17
CA LYS A 198 11.86 1.74 -7.28
C LYS A 198 12.80 2.60 -8.12
N ALA A 199 12.39 3.82 -8.45
CA ALA A 199 13.20 4.75 -9.27
C ALA A 199 14.55 5.12 -8.64
N VAL A 200 14.69 5.02 -7.31
CA VAL A 200 15.97 5.25 -6.61
C VAL A 200 16.66 3.95 -6.19
N GLY A 201 16.22 2.80 -6.73
CA GLY A 201 16.86 1.50 -6.53
C GLY A 201 16.50 0.79 -5.22
N ILE A 202 15.46 1.24 -4.51
CA ILE A 202 14.95 0.55 -3.32
C ILE A 202 14.02 -0.59 -3.77
N PRO A 203 14.31 -1.85 -3.39
CA PRO A 203 13.44 -2.99 -3.69
C PRO A 203 12.03 -2.78 -3.13
N TYR A 204 11.03 -3.39 -3.76
CA TYR A 204 9.66 -3.29 -3.28
C TYR A 204 8.90 -4.62 -3.30
N ALA A 205 7.86 -4.70 -2.46
CA ALA A 205 6.72 -5.57 -2.63
C ALA A 205 5.46 -4.70 -2.68
N TYR A 206 4.53 -4.99 -3.59
CA TYR A 206 3.29 -4.24 -3.71
C TYR A 206 2.10 -5.19 -3.67
N PHE A 207 1.20 -4.97 -2.71
CA PHE A 207 -0.01 -5.78 -2.49
C PHE A 207 -1.23 -5.08 -3.06
N GLU A 208 -2.04 -5.81 -3.81
CA GLU A 208 -3.23 -5.32 -4.49
C GLU A 208 -4.27 -6.43 -4.65
N ALA A 209 -5.54 -6.08 -4.71
CA ALA A 209 -6.61 -6.96 -5.16
C ALA A 209 -7.17 -6.47 -6.50
N THR A 210 -7.00 -7.28 -7.53
CA THR A 210 -7.42 -6.98 -8.90
C THR A 210 -7.65 -8.25 -9.72
N ASN A 211 -7.58 -8.18 -11.06
CA ASN A 211 -7.65 -9.34 -11.94
C ASN A 211 -6.76 -9.14 -13.19
N TRP A 212 -5.65 -9.86 -13.26
CA TRP A 212 -4.69 -9.80 -14.36
C TRP A 212 -5.07 -10.69 -15.56
N GLU A 213 -6.21 -11.37 -15.50
CA GLU A 213 -6.65 -12.33 -16.53
C GLU A 213 -7.82 -11.80 -17.36
N ILE A 214 -8.23 -10.55 -17.15
CA ILE A 214 -9.34 -9.88 -17.84
C ILE A 214 -8.93 -8.48 -18.31
N GLY A 215 -9.80 -7.84 -19.12
CA GLY A 215 -9.54 -6.53 -19.71
C GLY A 215 -8.27 -6.54 -20.57
N ASP A 216 -7.46 -5.51 -20.43
CA ASP A 216 -6.19 -5.36 -21.16
C ASP A 216 -5.04 -6.19 -20.54
N LEU A 217 -5.35 -7.11 -19.62
CA LEU A 217 -4.40 -7.98 -18.94
C LEU A 217 -3.29 -7.20 -18.21
N ASP A 218 -3.62 -6.04 -17.70
CA ASP A 218 -2.72 -5.10 -17.01
C ASP A 218 -3.07 -4.91 -15.53
N GLY A 219 -4.10 -5.60 -15.04
CA GLY A 219 -4.59 -5.49 -13.68
C GLY A 219 -5.49 -4.27 -13.44
N TYR A 220 -5.77 -3.44 -14.45
CA TYR A 220 -6.64 -2.28 -14.27
C TYR A 220 -8.10 -2.67 -14.04
N THR A 221 -8.59 -3.69 -14.73
CA THR A 221 -9.94 -4.21 -14.55
C THR A 221 -9.98 -5.13 -13.31
N GLN A 222 -10.61 -4.68 -12.23
CA GLN A 222 -10.57 -5.39 -10.94
C GLN A 222 -11.45 -6.63 -10.88
N THR A 223 -12.62 -6.62 -11.55
CA THR A 223 -13.62 -7.68 -11.37
C THR A 223 -14.27 -8.09 -12.69
N VAL A 224 -14.53 -9.39 -12.84
CA VAL A 224 -15.34 -9.92 -13.95
C VAL A 224 -16.77 -9.37 -13.92
N LYS A 225 -17.31 -9.17 -12.71
CA LYS A 225 -18.74 -8.82 -12.53
C LYS A 225 -19.05 -7.35 -12.81
N HIS A 226 -18.15 -6.43 -12.45
CA HIS A 226 -18.43 -4.99 -12.46
C HIS A 226 -17.31 -4.14 -13.11
N GLY A 227 -16.25 -4.76 -13.63
CA GLY A 227 -15.09 -4.02 -14.14
C GLY A 227 -14.32 -3.34 -13.01
N GLU A 228 -13.99 -2.09 -13.20
CA GLU A 228 -13.33 -1.23 -12.21
C GLU A 228 -14.31 -0.89 -11.07
N ILE A 229 -13.81 -0.94 -9.85
CA ILE A 229 -14.50 -0.47 -8.64
C ILE A 229 -13.85 0.83 -8.15
N TRP A 230 -12.50 0.87 -8.10
CA TRP A 230 -11.78 2.10 -7.80
C TRP A 230 -12.22 3.23 -8.72
N HIS A 231 -12.14 4.46 -8.25
CA HIS A 231 -12.51 5.67 -8.99
C HIS A 231 -13.98 5.69 -9.48
N THR A 232 -14.85 4.84 -8.89
CA THR A 232 -16.29 4.81 -9.19
C THR A 232 -17.14 5.02 -7.93
N GLU A 233 -18.43 5.25 -8.13
CA GLU A 233 -19.40 5.33 -7.01
C GLU A 233 -19.51 4.00 -6.23
N ASN A 234 -19.06 2.91 -6.82
CA ASN A 234 -19.09 1.56 -6.26
C ASN A 234 -17.99 1.33 -5.22
N ASP A 235 -16.97 2.20 -5.15
CA ASP A 235 -15.95 2.12 -4.11
C ASP A 235 -16.51 2.54 -2.75
N ASN A 236 -17.32 1.66 -2.19
CA ASN A 236 -17.87 1.78 -0.85
C ASN A 236 -18.22 0.40 -0.27
N LEU A 237 -18.15 0.26 1.06
CA LEU A 237 -18.36 -1.02 1.73
C LEU A 237 -19.77 -1.58 1.51
N THR A 238 -20.80 -0.74 1.42
CA THR A 238 -22.18 -1.19 1.20
C THR A 238 -22.32 -1.92 -0.13
N PHE A 239 -21.73 -1.37 -1.19
CA PHE A 239 -21.72 -2.02 -2.50
C PHE A 239 -20.91 -3.32 -2.46
N LEU A 240 -19.67 -3.25 -1.93
CA LEU A 240 -18.76 -4.41 -1.89
C LEU A 240 -19.35 -5.59 -1.10
N GLU A 241 -19.91 -5.34 0.07
CA GLU A 241 -20.54 -6.39 0.90
C GLU A 241 -21.78 -6.99 0.24
N LYS A 242 -22.56 -6.18 -0.51
CA LYS A 242 -23.73 -6.64 -1.25
C LYS A 242 -23.36 -7.48 -2.46
N GLU A 243 -22.42 -7.00 -3.28
CA GLU A 243 -22.08 -7.60 -4.57
C GLU A 243 -21.09 -8.76 -4.46
N PHE A 244 -20.26 -8.75 -3.40
CA PHE A 244 -19.22 -9.74 -3.13
C PHE A 244 -19.26 -10.19 -1.66
N PRO A 245 -20.33 -10.89 -1.21
CA PRO A 245 -20.47 -11.26 0.19
C PRO A 245 -19.27 -12.04 0.72
N GLY A 246 -18.69 -11.57 1.83
CA GLY A 246 -17.54 -12.19 2.49
C GLY A 246 -16.17 -11.82 1.95
N ARG A 247 -16.06 -11.31 0.72
CA ARG A 247 -14.78 -10.94 0.07
C ARG A 247 -13.99 -9.94 0.90
N VAL A 248 -14.61 -8.85 1.34
CA VAL A 248 -13.97 -7.81 2.16
C VAL A 248 -13.25 -8.44 3.36
N LYS A 249 -13.96 -9.28 4.11
CA LYS A 249 -13.39 -9.96 5.29
C LYS A 249 -12.27 -10.93 4.94
N GLU A 250 -12.45 -11.70 3.88
CA GLU A 250 -11.46 -12.68 3.40
C GLU A 250 -10.16 -11.98 2.98
N HIS A 251 -10.26 -10.95 2.16
CA HIS A 251 -9.11 -10.20 1.67
C HIS A 251 -8.39 -9.47 2.81
N LEU A 252 -9.09 -8.70 3.64
CA LEU A 252 -8.48 -8.01 4.79
C LEU A 252 -7.73 -9.00 5.69
N ARG A 253 -8.35 -10.16 6.00
CA ARG A 253 -7.70 -11.22 6.79
C ARG A 253 -6.47 -11.78 6.08
N GLY A 254 -6.59 -12.09 4.78
CA GLY A 254 -5.50 -12.67 3.99
C GLY A 254 -4.29 -11.75 3.93
N PHE A 255 -4.50 -10.50 3.55
CA PHE A 255 -3.43 -9.52 3.49
C PHE A 255 -2.80 -9.24 4.86
N THR A 256 -3.60 -9.13 5.93
CA THR A 256 -3.07 -8.91 7.29
C THR A 256 -2.19 -10.06 7.75
N ILE A 257 -2.57 -11.32 7.52
CA ILE A 257 -1.77 -12.49 7.89
C ILE A 257 -0.44 -12.48 7.12
N VAL A 258 -0.51 -12.31 5.80
CA VAL A 258 0.69 -12.32 4.96
C VAL A 258 1.62 -11.18 5.30
N LEU A 259 1.11 -9.95 5.42
CA LEU A 259 1.91 -8.77 5.75
C LEU A 259 2.57 -8.91 7.13
N THR A 260 1.84 -9.38 8.13
CA THR A 260 2.36 -9.55 9.49
C THR A 260 3.53 -10.53 9.50
N GLU A 261 3.38 -11.72 8.91
CA GLU A 261 4.45 -12.73 8.87
C GLU A 261 5.59 -12.31 7.94
N LEU A 262 5.32 -11.60 6.84
CA LEU A 262 6.34 -11.04 5.95
C LEU A 262 7.26 -10.08 6.69
N ILE A 263 6.70 -9.17 7.49
CA ILE A 263 7.48 -8.24 8.31
C ILE A 263 8.32 -8.99 9.35
N GLU A 264 7.75 -10.01 10.01
CA GLU A 264 8.47 -10.83 11.01
C GLU A 264 9.64 -11.61 10.40
N LYS A 265 9.61 -11.89 9.11
CA LYS A 265 10.59 -12.72 8.39
C LYS A 265 11.34 -11.99 7.28
N ALA A 266 11.21 -10.66 7.22
CA ALA A 266 11.79 -9.87 6.12
C ALA A 266 13.31 -10.05 5.98
N ASP A 267 14.01 -10.40 7.07
CA ASP A 267 15.45 -10.69 7.04
C ASP A 267 15.82 -11.95 6.25
N LYS A 268 14.87 -12.80 5.92
CA LYS A 268 15.09 -13.96 5.02
C LYS A 268 15.16 -13.58 3.54
N ALA A 269 14.69 -12.39 3.20
CA ALA A 269 14.70 -11.91 1.83
C ALA A 269 16.01 -11.15 1.46
N PHE A 270 16.83 -10.76 2.47
CA PHE A 270 18.02 -9.91 2.26
C PHE A 270 19.33 -10.44 2.85
#